data_d2cef94426459a53368ccffb480d6d96
#
_entry.id   d2cef94426459a53368ccffb480d6d96
#
_cell.length_a   1.000
_cell.length_b   1.000
_cell.length_c   1.000
_cell.angle_alpha   90.00
_cell.angle_beta   90.00
_cell.angle_gamma   90.00
#
_symmetry.space_group_name_H-M   'P 1'
#
loop_
_entity.id
_entity.type
_entity.pdbx_description
1 polymer ?
#
loop_
_entity_poly.entity_id
_entity_poly.type
_entity_poly.pdbx_seq_one_letter_code
_entity_poly.pdbx_strand_id
1 'polypeptide(L)'
;MDTNIDRKWPKIAIIVLNWNKWQDTIECLESVYQITYPNYEVILVDNGSEDESIQKIKEYCEGTIKITSGFFNYEPKNKPIKIIEYTKSEAERGNGGRFEDLPTNRKMILIKNDKNYGFAEGNNIAMNYALSALKPDYILLLNNDTVVDREFLSELANTGESYESAGIIGPKIYYYDDPKRIWVAAPYGNMGKIDCGEFKGIIEVKWVVGCAFFLRTSTINEIGLFDPDFFLYGEESDYCMRVHKAGYKMYITNSSLIWHKEPLEGKIKPYQVYYENRNTILLWYKNYPRIKFYIYIIVFNIRPFRLLRLLRDGRSNLISPMLLGLKDGVLWCFGIKKAGRNNYIKLK
;
A
#
# COMPACT_ATOMS: atom_id res chain seq x y z
N MET A 1 39.11 10.80 -11.75
CA MET A 1 39.08 10.97 -10.29
C MET A 1 37.88 10.19 -9.80
N ASP A 2 38.12 8.92 -9.42
CA ASP A 2 37.08 8.05 -8.84
C ASP A 2 36.80 8.50 -7.42
N THR A 3 35.77 9.24 -7.22
CA THR A 3 35.21 9.48 -5.89
C THR A 3 34.31 8.30 -5.55
N ASN A 4 34.92 7.18 -5.17
CA ASN A 4 34.24 6.12 -4.41
C ASN A 4 34.03 6.68 -2.99
N ILE A 5 33.07 7.58 -2.83
CA ILE A 5 32.46 7.86 -1.55
C ILE A 5 31.75 6.56 -1.18
N ASP A 6 32.10 5.96 -0.04
CA ASP A 6 31.39 4.80 0.54
C ASP A 6 29.89 5.14 0.60
N ARG A 7 29.14 4.78 -0.46
CA ARG A 7 27.74 5.06 -0.58
C ARG A 7 27.01 4.14 0.39
N LYS A 8 26.72 4.64 1.58
CA LYS A 8 25.92 3.89 2.56
C LYS A 8 24.51 3.73 2.03
N TRP A 9 24.17 2.52 1.62
CA TRP A 9 22.82 2.17 1.18
C TRP A 9 21.88 2.18 2.39
N PRO A 10 20.87 3.08 2.47
CA PRO A 10 19.86 3.02 3.52
C PRO A 10 19.22 1.65 3.65
N LYS A 11 18.92 1.22 4.86
CA LYS A 11 18.22 -0.03 5.10
C LYS A 11 16.74 0.14 4.83
N ILE A 12 16.15 -0.72 3.99
CA ILE A 12 14.75 -0.63 3.59
C ILE A 12 14.00 -1.91 3.99
N ALA A 13 12.85 -1.75 4.65
CA ALA A 13 11.91 -2.84 4.85
C ALA A 13 10.82 -2.76 3.78
N ILE A 14 10.70 -3.80 2.95
CA ILE A 14 9.65 -3.94 1.93
C ILE A 14 8.54 -4.79 2.53
N ILE A 15 7.36 -4.21 2.69
CA ILE A 15 6.17 -4.88 3.24
C ILE A 15 5.21 -5.17 2.11
N VAL A 16 4.86 -6.45 1.94
CA VAL A 16 3.87 -6.93 0.98
C VAL A 16 2.71 -7.57 1.75
N LEU A 17 1.49 -7.12 1.49
CA LEU A 17 0.29 -7.63 2.14
C LEU A 17 -0.48 -8.57 1.21
N ASN A 18 -0.61 -9.85 1.59
CA ASN A 18 -1.38 -10.86 0.87
C ASN A 18 -2.72 -11.16 1.55
N TRP A 19 -3.77 -11.31 0.75
CA TRP A 19 -5.04 -11.89 1.15
C TRP A 19 -5.72 -12.59 -0.02
N ASN A 20 -5.71 -13.95 -0.01
CA ASN A 20 -6.35 -14.79 -1.04
C ASN A 20 -5.91 -14.48 -2.49
N LYS A 21 -4.61 -14.21 -2.72
CA LYS A 21 -4.07 -13.79 -4.01
C LYS A 21 -2.61 -14.23 -4.21
N TRP A 22 -2.34 -15.50 -3.93
CA TRP A 22 -0.98 -16.03 -3.98
C TRP A 22 -0.29 -15.88 -5.34
N GLN A 23 -1.05 -15.99 -6.47
CA GLN A 23 -0.48 -15.86 -7.81
C GLN A 23 0.11 -14.45 -8.03
N ASP A 24 -0.65 -13.42 -7.66
CA ASP A 24 -0.18 -12.05 -7.74
C ASP A 24 1.00 -11.83 -6.80
N THR A 25 0.90 -12.36 -5.57
CA THR A 25 1.93 -12.23 -4.55
C THR A 25 3.27 -12.83 -4.99
N ILE A 26 3.28 -14.04 -5.55
CA ILE A 26 4.55 -14.67 -5.97
C ILE A 26 5.15 -14.01 -7.20
N GLU A 27 4.37 -13.43 -8.10
CA GLU A 27 4.89 -12.62 -9.20
C GLU A 27 5.50 -11.30 -8.70
N CYS A 28 4.82 -10.63 -7.77
CA CYS A 28 5.37 -9.45 -7.09
C CYS A 28 6.69 -9.77 -6.39
N LEU A 29 6.71 -10.83 -5.56
CA LEU A 29 7.92 -11.26 -4.86
C LEU A 29 9.07 -11.59 -5.82
N GLU A 30 8.81 -12.28 -6.93
CA GLU A 30 9.86 -12.61 -7.90
C GLU A 30 10.47 -11.34 -8.49
N SER A 31 9.67 -10.31 -8.82
CA SER A 31 10.18 -9.03 -9.29
C SER A 31 11.01 -8.30 -8.21
N VAL A 32 10.54 -8.33 -6.95
CA VAL A 32 11.26 -7.75 -5.79
C VAL A 32 12.60 -8.45 -5.55
N TYR A 33 12.67 -9.77 -5.69
CA TYR A 33 13.92 -10.51 -5.48
C TYR A 33 14.93 -10.39 -6.63
N GLN A 34 14.57 -9.70 -7.72
CA GLN A 34 15.45 -9.38 -8.84
C GLN A 34 15.95 -7.93 -8.86
N ILE A 35 15.58 -7.10 -7.87
CA ILE A 35 16.05 -5.72 -7.80
C ILE A 35 17.56 -5.65 -7.52
N THR A 36 18.17 -4.56 -7.94
CA THR A 36 19.62 -4.33 -7.78
C THR A 36 19.99 -3.72 -6.44
N TYR A 37 19.03 -3.18 -5.69
CA TYR A 37 19.25 -2.55 -4.39
C TYR A 37 19.80 -3.55 -3.37
N PRO A 38 20.94 -3.28 -2.69
CA PRO A 38 21.61 -4.33 -1.90
C PRO A 38 21.17 -4.45 -0.44
N ASN A 39 20.49 -3.46 0.13
CA ASN A 39 20.22 -3.39 1.59
C ASN A 39 18.72 -3.32 1.90
N TYR A 40 18.01 -4.44 1.72
CA TYR A 40 16.58 -4.53 2.02
C TYR A 40 16.22 -5.82 2.75
N GLU A 41 15.06 -5.80 3.41
CA GLU A 41 14.42 -6.97 4.03
C GLU A 41 12.98 -7.05 3.53
N VAL A 42 12.53 -8.26 3.16
CA VAL A 42 11.15 -8.49 2.73
C VAL A 42 10.32 -9.03 3.89
N ILE A 43 9.21 -8.37 4.17
CA ILE A 43 8.18 -8.81 5.12
C ILE A 43 6.91 -9.07 4.33
N LEU A 44 6.51 -10.32 4.25
CA LEU A 44 5.23 -10.72 3.70
C LEU A 44 4.24 -10.92 4.84
N VAL A 45 3.11 -10.24 4.77
CA VAL A 45 2.01 -10.45 5.70
C VAL A 45 0.92 -11.25 5.01
N ASP A 46 0.63 -12.44 5.50
CA ASP A 46 -0.60 -13.13 5.15
C ASP A 46 -1.73 -12.66 6.07
N ASN A 47 -2.68 -11.93 5.51
CA ASN A 47 -3.74 -11.26 6.28
C ASN A 47 -4.94 -12.17 6.53
N GLY A 48 -4.67 -13.40 6.97
CA GLY A 48 -5.69 -14.41 7.25
C GLY A 48 -6.34 -14.94 5.97
N SER A 49 -5.52 -15.39 5.02
CA SER A 49 -6.01 -16.06 3.80
C SER A 49 -6.69 -17.38 4.12
N GLU A 50 -7.77 -17.65 3.40
CA GLU A 50 -8.58 -18.87 3.49
C GLU A 50 -8.32 -19.83 2.33
N ASP A 51 -7.47 -19.41 1.38
CA ASP A 51 -7.04 -20.21 0.22
C ASP A 51 -5.66 -20.89 0.46
N GLU A 52 -5.06 -21.43 -0.58
CA GLU A 52 -3.75 -22.08 -0.54
C GLU A 52 -2.55 -21.09 -0.45
N SER A 53 -2.78 -19.79 -0.17
CA SER A 53 -1.75 -18.75 -0.27
C SER A 53 -0.48 -19.09 0.49
N ILE A 54 -0.56 -19.45 1.76
CA ILE A 54 0.63 -19.76 2.59
C ILE A 54 1.42 -20.93 2.00
N GLN A 55 0.73 -21.99 1.60
CA GLN A 55 1.36 -23.17 1.02
C GLN A 55 2.06 -22.83 -0.31
N LYS A 56 1.37 -22.14 -1.22
CA LYS A 56 1.91 -21.78 -2.55
C LYS A 56 3.09 -20.81 -2.46
N ILE A 57 3.06 -19.88 -1.51
CA ILE A 57 4.19 -18.98 -1.25
C ILE A 57 5.40 -19.76 -0.75
N LYS A 58 5.23 -20.75 0.13
CA LYS A 58 6.32 -21.62 0.57
C LYS A 58 6.90 -22.46 -0.57
N GLU A 59 6.05 -23.09 -1.37
CA GLU A 59 6.45 -23.84 -2.57
C GLU A 59 7.25 -22.94 -3.55
N TYR A 60 6.85 -21.68 -3.73
CA TYR A 60 7.62 -20.71 -4.52
C TYR A 60 8.99 -20.42 -3.87
N CYS A 61 9.05 -20.20 -2.58
CA CYS A 61 10.31 -19.94 -1.87
C CYS A 61 11.29 -21.14 -1.94
N GLU A 62 10.78 -22.36 -1.98
CA GLU A 62 11.56 -23.58 -2.19
C GLU A 62 12.03 -23.73 -3.65
N GLY A 63 11.45 -23.00 -4.60
CA GLY A 63 11.76 -23.07 -6.03
C GLY A 63 10.99 -24.14 -6.79
N THR A 64 9.95 -24.75 -6.19
CA THR A 64 9.10 -25.76 -6.85
C THR A 64 8.06 -25.13 -7.78
N ILE A 65 7.67 -23.88 -7.52
CA ILE A 65 6.80 -23.08 -8.42
C ILE A 65 7.65 -22.12 -9.23
N LYS A 66 7.53 -22.22 -10.57
CA LYS A 66 8.13 -21.26 -11.51
C LYS A 66 7.09 -20.26 -11.97
N ILE A 67 7.49 -19.00 -12.03
CA ILE A 67 6.63 -17.89 -12.46
C ILE A 67 6.90 -17.58 -13.93
N THR A 68 5.83 -17.35 -14.69
CA THR A 68 5.89 -16.75 -16.02
C THR A 68 5.34 -15.33 -15.93
N SER A 69 6.13 -14.35 -16.34
CA SER A 69 5.77 -12.94 -16.39
C SER A 69 6.16 -12.33 -17.73
N GLY A 70 5.43 -11.33 -18.18
CA GLY A 70 5.81 -10.53 -19.34
C GLY A 70 6.91 -9.49 -19.04
N PHE A 71 7.30 -9.31 -17.77
CA PHE A 71 8.19 -8.24 -17.31
C PHE A 71 9.60 -8.72 -16.98
N PHE A 72 9.75 -10.00 -16.62
CA PHE A 72 11.03 -10.59 -16.22
C PHE A 72 11.10 -12.08 -16.52
N ASN A 73 12.29 -12.63 -16.54
CA ASN A 73 12.53 -14.07 -16.55
C ASN A 73 12.65 -14.59 -15.11
N TYR A 74 12.09 -15.78 -14.83
CA TYR A 74 12.25 -16.43 -13.54
C TYR A 74 13.73 -16.68 -13.21
N GLU A 75 14.15 -16.28 -11.98
CA GLU A 75 15.56 -16.40 -11.54
C GLU A 75 15.72 -17.53 -10.51
N PRO A 76 16.12 -18.74 -10.93
CA PRO A 76 16.25 -19.87 -10.00
C PRO A 76 17.44 -19.75 -9.03
N LYS A 77 18.42 -18.88 -9.32
CA LYS A 77 19.64 -18.76 -8.51
C LYS A 77 19.39 -18.13 -7.15
N ASN A 78 18.30 -17.40 -6.95
CA ASN A 78 17.92 -16.84 -5.65
C ASN A 78 17.12 -17.82 -4.79
N LYS A 79 16.90 -19.05 -5.25
CA LYS A 79 16.20 -20.10 -4.50
C LYS A 79 17.20 -21.09 -3.83
N PRO A 80 16.84 -21.68 -2.69
CA PRO A 80 15.64 -21.38 -1.91
C PRO A 80 15.73 -20.04 -1.19
N ILE A 81 14.57 -19.41 -0.97
CA ILE A 81 14.40 -18.26 -0.10
C ILE A 81 14.04 -18.78 1.29
N LYS A 82 14.88 -18.50 2.28
CA LYS A 82 14.64 -18.93 3.66
C LYS A 82 13.54 -18.09 4.30
N ILE A 83 12.54 -18.73 4.88
CA ILE A 83 11.43 -18.07 5.57
C ILE A 83 11.63 -18.14 7.08
N ILE A 84 11.44 -17.01 7.78
CA ILE A 84 11.16 -16.99 9.22
C ILE A 84 9.69 -16.63 9.39
N GLU A 85 8.95 -17.52 10.06
CA GLU A 85 7.51 -17.36 10.28
C GLU A 85 7.24 -16.81 11.67
N TYR A 86 6.30 -15.86 11.72
CA TYR A 86 5.75 -15.33 12.94
C TYR A 86 4.22 -15.34 12.89
N THR A 87 3.59 -15.59 14.02
CA THR A 87 2.22 -15.19 14.26
C THR A 87 2.17 -13.68 14.51
N LYS A 88 1.00 -13.07 14.38
CA LYS A 88 0.80 -11.65 14.72
C LYS A 88 1.36 -11.33 16.12
N SER A 89 1.04 -12.15 17.13
CA SER A 89 1.46 -11.91 18.52
C SER A 89 2.98 -12.04 18.74
N GLU A 90 3.67 -12.86 17.96
CA GLU A 90 5.13 -12.96 17.99
C GLU A 90 5.79 -11.76 17.31
N ALA A 91 5.24 -11.33 16.18
CA ALA A 91 5.69 -10.13 15.47
C ALA A 91 5.54 -8.88 16.35
N GLU A 92 4.42 -8.72 17.05
CA GLU A 92 4.17 -7.60 17.96
C GLU A 92 5.11 -7.57 19.18
N ARG A 93 5.63 -8.72 19.61
CA ARG A 93 6.65 -8.79 20.68
C ARG A 93 8.05 -8.37 20.24
N GLY A 94 8.27 -8.20 18.93
CA GLY A 94 9.56 -7.79 18.39
C GLY A 94 10.68 -8.83 18.52
N ASN A 95 10.33 -10.11 18.77
CA ASN A 95 11.33 -11.19 18.85
C ASN A 95 11.80 -11.54 17.42
N GLY A 96 12.79 -10.80 16.91
CA GLY A 96 13.38 -11.02 15.61
C GLY A 96 14.34 -12.22 15.61
N GLY A 97 14.02 -13.29 14.89
CA GLY A 97 15.06 -14.22 14.45
C GLY A 97 16.03 -13.50 13.51
N ARG A 98 17.33 -13.70 13.70
CA ARG A 98 18.35 -13.07 12.87
C ARG A 98 18.69 -13.97 11.69
N PHE A 99 18.65 -13.40 10.48
CA PHE A 99 19.25 -14.02 9.28
C PHE A 99 20.69 -13.51 9.12
N GLU A 100 21.54 -13.73 10.11
CA GLU A 100 22.83 -13.03 10.19
C GLU A 100 23.74 -13.23 8.97
N ASP A 101 23.56 -14.31 8.18
CA ASP A 101 24.50 -14.68 7.13
C ASP A 101 23.86 -14.90 5.73
N LEU A 102 22.61 -14.49 5.51
CA LEU A 102 21.97 -14.70 4.21
C LEU A 102 21.85 -13.38 3.42
N PRO A 103 22.11 -13.42 2.10
CA PRO A 103 21.84 -12.30 1.21
C PRO A 103 20.38 -11.86 1.29
N THR A 104 20.13 -10.56 1.08
CA THR A 104 18.78 -9.97 1.13
C THR A 104 17.79 -10.68 0.20
N ASN A 105 18.24 -11.10 -0.98
CA ASN A 105 17.42 -11.79 -1.97
C ASN A 105 17.22 -13.30 -1.72
N ARG A 106 17.63 -13.82 -0.55
CA ARG A 106 17.48 -15.24 -0.15
C ARG A 106 16.80 -15.44 1.19
N LYS A 107 16.10 -14.44 1.68
CA LYS A 107 15.40 -14.47 2.97
C LYS A 107 14.10 -13.69 2.94
N MET A 108 13.13 -14.12 3.74
CA MET A 108 11.81 -13.49 3.89
C MET A 108 11.29 -13.67 5.30
N ILE A 109 10.66 -12.65 5.83
CA ILE A 109 9.86 -12.73 7.06
C ILE A 109 8.41 -12.91 6.64
N LEU A 110 7.75 -13.95 7.15
CA LEU A 110 6.33 -14.24 6.93
C LEU A 110 5.55 -14.03 8.23
N ILE A 111 4.72 -13.01 8.28
CA ILE A 111 3.81 -12.77 9.41
C ILE A 111 2.43 -13.32 9.03
N LYS A 112 1.92 -14.25 9.86
CA LYS A 112 0.61 -14.88 9.67
C LYS A 112 -0.42 -14.28 10.63
N ASN A 113 -1.38 -13.56 10.08
CA ASN A 113 -2.50 -13.04 10.83
C ASN A 113 -3.59 -14.10 10.98
N ASP A 114 -4.27 -14.11 12.13
CA ASP A 114 -5.38 -15.04 12.44
C ASP A 114 -6.68 -14.72 11.67
N LYS A 115 -6.75 -13.54 11.03
CA LYS A 115 -7.89 -13.05 10.25
C LYS A 115 -7.52 -11.86 9.41
N ASN A 116 -8.42 -11.46 8.50
CA ASN A 116 -8.27 -10.23 7.73
C ASN A 116 -8.47 -8.99 8.63
N TYR A 117 -7.39 -8.24 8.82
CA TYR A 117 -7.35 -6.98 9.58
C TYR A 117 -7.58 -5.73 8.71
N GLY A 118 -7.81 -5.91 7.40
CA GLY A 118 -7.86 -4.83 6.42
C GLY A 118 -6.46 -4.39 5.96
N PHE A 119 -6.43 -3.40 5.09
CA PHE A 119 -5.17 -2.90 4.54
C PHE A 119 -4.38 -2.09 5.58
N ALA A 120 -5.05 -1.16 6.26
CA ALA A 120 -4.41 -0.28 7.23
C ALA A 120 -3.73 -1.05 8.37
N GLU A 121 -4.51 -1.85 9.11
CA GLU A 121 -3.98 -2.59 10.26
C GLU A 121 -3.09 -3.76 9.84
N GLY A 122 -3.37 -4.42 8.71
CA GLY A 122 -2.50 -5.46 8.16
C GLY A 122 -1.08 -4.95 7.89
N ASN A 123 -0.94 -3.77 7.30
CA ASN A 123 0.36 -3.10 7.12
C ASN A 123 0.95 -2.62 8.44
N ASN A 124 0.15 -2.09 9.37
CA ASN A 124 0.62 -1.62 10.67
C ASN A 124 1.33 -2.71 11.47
N ILE A 125 0.81 -3.95 11.43
CA ILE A 125 1.43 -5.10 12.10
C ILE A 125 2.87 -5.30 11.61
N ALA A 126 3.08 -5.26 10.29
CA ALA A 126 4.41 -5.39 9.71
C ALA A 126 5.29 -4.16 9.94
N MET A 127 4.71 -2.95 9.87
CA MET A 127 5.43 -1.70 10.17
C MET A 127 5.95 -1.69 11.62
N ASN A 128 5.13 -2.10 12.59
CA ASN A 128 5.54 -2.23 13.99
C ASN A 128 6.70 -3.22 14.15
N TYR A 129 6.61 -4.38 13.49
CA TYR A 129 7.69 -5.36 13.49
C TYR A 129 8.96 -4.77 12.85
N ALA A 130 8.85 -4.13 11.69
CA ALA A 130 9.99 -3.51 11.02
C ALA A 130 10.68 -2.46 11.90
N LEU A 131 9.91 -1.56 12.52
CA LEU A 131 10.42 -0.50 13.38
C LEU A 131 11.11 -1.05 14.63
N SER A 132 10.55 -2.07 15.28
CA SER A 132 11.09 -2.65 16.51
C SER A 132 12.28 -3.57 16.28
N ALA A 133 12.17 -4.51 15.33
CA ALA A 133 13.14 -5.58 15.12
C ALA A 133 14.20 -5.26 14.06
N LEU A 134 13.83 -4.62 12.95
CA LEU A 134 14.73 -4.38 11.83
C LEU A 134 15.37 -2.99 11.84
N LYS A 135 14.68 -1.99 12.39
CA LYS A 135 15.10 -0.58 12.47
C LYS A 135 15.57 -0.04 11.12
N PRO A 136 14.72 -0.05 10.08
CA PRO A 136 15.07 0.43 8.76
C PRO A 136 15.12 1.95 8.71
N ASP A 137 15.84 2.52 7.74
CA ASP A 137 15.80 3.96 7.43
C ASP A 137 14.51 4.34 6.70
N TYR A 138 13.97 3.39 5.88
CA TYR A 138 12.74 3.54 5.12
C TYR A 138 11.89 2.28 5.17
N ILE A 139 10.58 2.46 5.06
CA ILE A 139 9.61 1.38 4.86
C ILE A 139 8.91 1.58 3.52
N LEU A 140 8.87 0.55 2.68
CA LEU A 140 8.07 0.50 1.48
C LEU A 140 6.86 -0.40 1.72
N LEU A 141 5.66 0.17 1.63
CA LEU A 141 4.43 -0.61 1.51
C LEU A 141 4.19 -0.85 0.03
N LEU A 142 4.10 -2.10 -0.38
CA LEU A 142 3.95 -2.51 -1.77
C LEU A 142 2.76 -3.47 -1.92
N ASN A 143 1.82 -3.15 -2.79
CA ASN A 143 0.71 -4.04 -3.08
C ASN A 143 1.22 -5.33 -3.74
N ASN A 144 0.63 -6.46 -3.36
CA ASN A 144 1.00 -7.77 -3.88
C ASN A 144 0.62 -8.01 -5.35
N ASP A 145 -0.19 -7.15 -5.94
CA ASP A 145 -0.60 -7.17 -7.35
C ASP A 145 0.19 -6.15 -8.22
N THR A 146 1.46 -5.92 -7.83
CA THR A 146 2.41 -5.08 -8.57
C THR A 146 3.60 -5.91 -9.08
N VAL A 147 4.19 -5.44 -10.18
CA VAL A 147 5.52 -5.87 -10.65
C VAL A 147 6.41 -4.63 -10.64
N VAL A 148 7.66 -4.79 -10.22
CA VAL A 148 8.59 -3.67 -10.05
C VAL A 148 9.76 -3.77 -11.03
N ASP A 149 10.26 -2.59 -11.47
CA ASP A 149 11.51 -2.50 -12.23
C ASP A 149 12.71 -2.81 -11.34
N ARG A 150 13.79 -3.28 -11.93
CA ARG A 150 15.00 -3.68 -11.17
C ARG A 150 15.64 -2.53 -10.40
N GLU A 151 15.55 -1.31 -10.91
CA GLU A 151 16.14 -0.11 -10.29
C GLU A 151 15.14 0.69 -9.45
N PHE A 152 13.86 0.26 -9.37
CA PHE A 152 12.80 1.06 -8.77
C PHE A 152 13.10 1.49 -7.33
N LEU A 153 13.69 0.58 -6.54
CA LEU A 153 13.98 0.86 -5.12
C LEU A 153 15.20 1.78 -4.97
N SER A 154 16.20 1.65 -5.83
CA SER A 154 17.35 2.55 -5.91
C SER A 154 16.91 3.99 -6.18
N GLU A 155 15.96 4.16 -7.09
CA GLU A 155 15.43 5.47 -7.47
C GLU A 155 14.58 6.11 -6.37
N LEU A 156 13.77 5.31 -5.65
CA LEU A 156 13.05 5.79 -4.46
C LEU A 156 14.02 6.23 -3.36
N ALA A 157 15.01 5.41 -3.05
CA ALA A 157 16.02 5.71 -2.04
C ALA A 157 16.83 6.96 -2.40
N ASN A 158 17.30 7.09 -3.64
CA ASN A 158 18.01 8.28 -4.14
C ASN A 158 17.16 9.55 -3.98
N THR A 159 15.88 9.47 -4.27
CA THR A 159 14.94 10.59 -4.06
C THR A 159 14.83 10.94 -2.58
N GLY A 160 14.69 9.92 -1.72
CA GLY A 160 14.64 10.12 -0.27
C GLY A 160 15.89 10.81 0.28
N GLU A 161 17.06 10.38 -0.14
CA GLU A 161 18.34 10.97 0.31
C GLU A 161 18.58 12.37 -0.28
N SER A 162 18.02 12.68 -1.43
CA SER A 162 18.13 14.00 -2.07
C SER A 162 17.21 15.05 -1.47
N TYR A 163 16.12 14.65 -0.79
CA TYR A 163 15.12 15.56 -0.22
C TYR A 163 14.87 15.24 1.26
N GLU A 164 15.56 15.92 2.17
CA GLU A 164 15.41 15.72 3.63
C GLU A 164 13.98 15.90 4.12
N SER A 165 13.21 16.80 3.49
CA SER A 165 11.81 17.06 3.81
C SER A 165 10.85 15.97 3.27
N ALA A 166 11.34 14.99 2.50
CA ALA A 166 10.51 13.94 1.94
C ALA A 166 10.01 12.99 3.04
N GLY A 167 8.71 13.05 3.33
CA GLY A 167 8.04 12.12 4.23
C GLY A 167 7.52 10.88 3.50
N ILE A 168 7.05 11.08 2.25
CA ILE A 168 6.52 10.02 1.38
C ILE A 168 7.07 10.20 -0.03
N ILE A 169 7.42 9.09 -0.66
CA ILE A 169 7.84 9.06 -2.06
C ILE A 169 7.08 7.94 -2.78
N GLY A 170 6.59 8.22 -3.97
CA GLY A 170 5.94 7.25 -4.85
C GLY A 170 6.69 7.05 -6.16
N PRO A 171 6.54 5.89 -6.79
CA PRO A 171 7.03 5.64 -8.14
C PRO A 171 6.05 6.15 -9.20
N LYS A 172 6.47 6.13 -10.46
CA LYS A 172 5.59 6.19 -11.61
C LYS A 172 4.96 4.82 -11.84
N ILE A 173 3.64 4.79 -12.01
CA ILE A 173 2.87 3.55 -12.06
C ILE A 173 2.22 3.40 -13.42
N TYR A 174 2.42 2.25 -14.03
CA TYR A 174 1.78 1.84 -15.28
C TYR A 174 0.70 0.79 -15.04
N TYR A 175 -0.20 0.64 -16.02
CA TYR A 175 -1.09 -0.52 -16.05
C TYR A 175 -0.29 -1.79 -16.34
N TYR A 176 -0.62 -2.88 -15.67
CA TYR A 176 -0.01 -4.19 -15.93
C TYR A 176 -0.39 -4.72 -17.33
N ASP A 177 -1.68 -4.64 -17.69
CA ASP A 177 -2.20 -5.13 -18.99
C ASP A 177 -1.90 -4.20 -20.17
N ASP A 178 -1.44 -2.96 -19.91
CA ASP A 178 -0.96 -2.01 -20.90
C ASP A 178 0.31 -1.33 -20.39
N PRO A 179 1.49 -1.98 -20.48
CA PRO A 179 2.72 -1.53 -19.83
C PRO A 179 3.28 -0.20 -20.31
N LYS A 180 2.73 0.37 -21.37
CA LYS A 180 3.10 1.70 -21.90
C LYS A 180 2.16 2.80 -21.44
N ARG A 181 0.99 2.42 -20.92
CA ARG A 181 -0.02 3.36 -20.44
C ARG A 181 0.18 3.68 -18.97
N ILE A 182 0.38 4.93 -18.66
CA ILE A 182 0.51 5.41 -17.28
C ILE A 182 -0.85 5.28 -16.58
N TRP A 183 -0.86 4.63 -15.40
CA TRP A 183 -2.01 4.61 -14.50
C TRP A 183 -1.98 5.83 -13.59
N VAL A 184 -0.85 6.06 -12.91
CA VAL A 184 -0.64 7.21 -12.03
C VAL A 184 0.77 7.75 -12.24
N ALA A 185 0.89 9.01 -12.64
CA ALA A 185 2.16 9.71 -12.70
C ALA A 185 2.25 10.85 -11.69
N ALA A 186 1.16 11.60 -11.54
CA ALA A 186 1.02 12.65 -10.53
C ALA A 186 -0.45 12.92 -10.28
N PRO A 187 -0.93 12.87 -9.04
CA PRO A 187 -2.28 13.28 -8.72
C PRO A 187 -2.37 14.81 -8.80
N TYR A 188 -3.18 15.30 -9.72
CA TYR A 188 -3.40 16.73 -9.94
C TYR A 188 -4.64 17.21 -9.18
N GLY A 189 -4.48 18.24 -8.33
CA GLY A 189 -5.60 18.98 -7.75
C GLY A 189 -6.34 18.28 -6.63
N ASN A 190 -7.36 18.95 -6.08
CA ASN A 190 -8.21 18.47 -4.99
C ASN A 190 -8.76 17.07 -5.26
N MET A 191 -8.22 16.07 -4.55
CA MET A 191 -8.72 14.71 -4.43
C MET A 191 -9.62 14.23 -5.61
N GLY A 192 -9.07 13.80 -6.73
CA GLY A 192 -9.95 13.13 -7.68
C GLY A 192 -9.63 13.09 -9.16
N LYS A 193 -8.58 13.72 -9.65
CA LYS A 193 -8.10 13.46 -11.01
C LYS A 193 -6.60 13.25 -10.99
N ILE A 194 -6.22 12.06 -11.37
CA ILE A 194 -4.87 11.66 -11.67
C ILE A 194 -4.57 12.21 -13.07
N ASP A 195 -3.64 13.15 -13.17
CA ASP A 195 -3.12 13.53 -14.48
C ASP A 195 -2.09 12.48 -14.87
N CYS A 196 -2.45 11.67 -15.86
CA CYS A 196 -1.59 10.63 -16.43
C CYS A 196 -0.58 11.22 -17.43
N GLY A 197 -0.26 12.51 -17.34
CA GLY A 197 0.73 13.17 -18.19
C GLY A 197 2.16 12.68 -17.93
N GLU A 198 2.98 12.68 -18.98
CA GLU A 198 4.41 12.47 -18.82
C GLU A 198 5.05 13.65 -18.09
N PHE A 199 5.80 13.37 -17.03
CA PHE A 199 6.68 14.34 -16.37
C PHE A 199 8.11 13.83 -16.36
N LYS A 200 9.07 14.74 -16.24
CA LYS A 200 10.50 14.41 -16.13
C LYS A 200 11.01 14.71 -14.72
N GLY A 201 11.90 13.85 -14.24
CA GLY A 201 12.56 14.05 -12.95
C GLY A 201 11.65 13.74 -11.76
N ILE A 202 11.77 14.54 -10.71
CA ILE A 202 11.08 14.39 -9.43
C ILE A 202 10.12 15.57 -9.27
N ILE A 203 8.88 15.30 -8.90
CA ILE A 203 7.87 16.33 -8.67
C ILE A 203 7.28 16.26 -7.26
N GLU A 204 7.06 17.43 -6.65
CA GLU A 204 6.35 17.55 -5.40
C GLU A 204 4.84 17.38 -5.65
N VAL A 205 4.19 16.55 -4.84
CA VAL A 205 2.77 16.24 -4.95
C VAL A 205 2.06 16.41 -3.60
N LYS A 206 0.73 16.47 -3.61
CA LYS A 206 -0.07 16.56 -2.38
C LYS A 206 -0.60 15.22 -1.90
N TRP A 207 -0.40 14.17 -2.68
CA TRP A 207 -0.89 12.84 -2.39
C TRP A 207 -0.10 11.80 -3.17
N VAL A 208 0.15 10.65 -2.56
CA VAL A 208 0.79 9.48 -3.16
C VAL A 208 -0.18 8.31 -3.04
N VAL A 209 -0.29 7.50 -4.09
CA VAL A 209 -1.19 6.35 -4.12
C VAL A 209 -0.64 5.20 -3.28
N GLY A 210 -1.53 4.49 -2.57
CA GLY A 210 -1.16 3.47 -1.58
C GLY A 210 -0.56 2.18 -2.15
N CYS A 211 -0.58 1.94 -3.47
CA CYS A 211 -0.05 0.68 -4.03
C CYS A 211 1.47 0.56 -3.97
N ALA A 212 2.21 1.69 -3.86
CA ALA A 212 3.64 1.72 -3.57
C ALA A 212 3.95 3.00 -2.78
N PHE A 213 4.12 2.87 -1.48
CA PHE A 213 4.17 3.96 -0.52
C PHE A 213 5.48 3.90 0.25
N PHE A 214 6.49 4.68 -0.19
CA PHE A 214 7.83 4.70 0.38
C PHE A 214 7.93 5.78 1.46
N LEU A 215 8.11 5.34 2.69
CA LEU A 215 8.01 6.14 3.91
C LEU A 215 9.39 6.28 4.59
N ARG A 216 9.75 7.50 4.93
CA ARG A 216 10.90 7.74 5.82
C ARG A 216 10.56 7.33 7.25
N THR A 217 11.41 6.56 7.90
CA THR A 217 11.17 6.07 9.28
C THR A 217 11.02 7.20 10.29
N SER A 218 11.79 8.29 10.17
CA SER A 218 11.62 9.45 11.05
C SER A 218 10.23 10.08 10.96
N THR A 219 9.67 10.15 9.75
CA THR A 219 8.29 10.61 9.53
C THR A 219 7.28 9.69 10.21
N ILE A 220 7.47 8.37 10.10
CA ILE A 220 6.58 7.41 10.80
C ILE A 220 6.66 7.57 12.31
N ASN A 221 7.85 7.75 12.85
CA ASN A 221 8.05 7.94 14.29
C ASN A 221 7.37 9.22 14.82
N GLU A 222 7.26 10.26 14.00
CA GLU A 222 6.62 11.52 14.38
C GLU A 222 5.09 11.48 14.22
N ILE A 223 4.58 10.97 13.11
CA ILE A 223 3.15 11.01 12.77
C ILE A 223 2.39 9.74 13.14
N GLY A 224 3.10 8.66 13.44
CA GLY A 224 2.51 7.34 13.71
C GLY A 224 2.20 6.54 12.45
N LEU A 225 1.47 5.46 12.64
CA LEU A 225 1.09 4.48 11.62
C LEU A 225 -0.21 4.88 10.89
N PHE A 226 -0.69 4.04 10.00
CA PHE A 226 -2.03 4.18 9.43
C PHE A 226 -3.10 4.13 10.52
N ASP A 227 -4.18 4.86 10.31
CA ASP A 227 -5.34 4.79 11.20
C ASP A 227 -6.18 3.54 10.87
N PRO A 228 -6.27 2.56 11.79
CA PRO A 228 -6.95 1.29 11.53
C PRO A 228 -8.47 1.42 11.35
N ASP A 229 -9.07 2.55 11.71
CA ASP A 229 -10.49 2.79 11.51
C ASP A 229 -10.88 2.80 10.02
N PHE A 230 -9.92 3.10 9.13
CA PHE A 230 -10.19 3.07 7.68
C PHE A 230 -10.41 1.66 7.15
N PHE A 231 -9.74 0.67 7.66
CA PHE A 231 -9.76 -0.73 7.25
C PHE A 231 -9.27 -0.95 5.80
N LEU A 232 -9.89 -0.32 4.81
CA LEU A 232 -9.58 -0.40 3.38
C LEU A 232 -10.09 0.87 2.68
N TYR A 233 -9.25 1.49 1.84
CA TYR A 233 -9.45 2.78 1.15
C TYR A 233 -9.51 4.00 2.06
N GLY A 234 -8.71 4.99 1.74
CA GLY A 234 -8.66 6.30 2.40
C GLY A 234 -7.63 6.41 3.52
N GLU A 235 -7.01 5.29 3.95
CA GLU A 235 -5.90 5.29 4.91
C GLU A 235 -4.68 6.06 4.38
N GLU A 236 -4.35 5.90 3.09
CA GLU A 236 -3.27 6.63 2.44
C GLU A 236 -3.60 8.13 2.33
N SER A 237 -4.86 8.45 2.09
CA SER A 237 -5.31 9.84 2.01
C SER A 237 -5.22 10.53 3.37
N ASP A 238 -5.65 9.85 4.45
CA ASP A 238 -5.48 10.32 5.83
C ASP A 238 -4.00 10.52 6.16
N TYR A 239 -3.17 9.54 5.80
CA TYR A 239 -1.74 9.59 6.07
C TYR A 239 -1.06 10.75 5.33
N CYS A 240 -1.33 10.94 4.05
CA CYS A 240 -0.84 12.07 3.28
C CYS A 240 -1.24 13.42 3.90
N MET A 241 -2.47 13.54 4.41
CA MET A 241 -2.92 14.76 5.09
C MET A 241 -2.17 14.99 6.41
N ARG A 242 -1.88 13.93 7.19
CA ARG A 242 -1.09 14.05 8.42
C ARG A 242 0.36 14.44 8.12
N VAL A 243 0.99 13.83 7.12
CA VAL A 243 2.34 14.16 6.62
C VAL A 243 2.43 15.64 6.23
N HIS A 244 1.46 16.12 5.44
CA HIS A 244 1.42 17.51 5.01
C HIS A 244 1.22 18.48 6.19
N LYS A 245 0.36 18.14 7.17
CA LYS A 245 0.15 18.95 8.38
C LYS A 245 1.38 19.04 9.28
N ALA A 246 2.20 17.99 9.29
CA ALA A 246 3.46 17.95 10.02
C ALA A 246 4.61 18.72 9.30
N GLY A 247 4.35 19.27 8.11
CA GLY A 247 5.33 20.07 7.36
C GLY A 247 6.22 19.27 6.42
N TYR A 248 6.03 17.96 6.33
CA TYR A 248 6.76 17.12 5.35
C TYR A 248 6.19 17.28 3.95
N LYS A 249 7.04 16.97 2.98
CA LYS A 249 6.69 16.97 1.57
C LYS A 249 6.52 15.55 1.03
N MET A 250 5.81 15.45 -0.08
CA MET A 250 5.61 14.21 -0.80
C MET A 250 6.08 14.35 -2.24
N TYR A 251 6.71 13.31 -2.77
CA TYR A 251 7.30 13.34 -4.10
C TYR A 251 6.91 12.11 -4.92
N ILE A 252 6.89 12.28 -6.24
CA ILE A 252 6.88 11.17 -7.19
C ILE A 252 8.13 11.28 -8.05
N THR A 253 8.85 10.16 -8.21
CA THR A 253 10.01 10.06 -9.08
C THR A 253 9.68 9.31 -10.37
N ASN A 254 10.03 9.94 -11.51
CA ASN A 254 9.75 9.38 -12.85
C ASN A 254 10.63 8.17 -13.20
N SER A 255 11.78 8.03 -12.56
CA SER A 255 12.74 6.95 -12.82
C SER A 255 12.43 5.67 -12.07
N SER A 256 11.64 5.73 -10.99
CA SER A 256 11.15 4.54 -10.29
C SER A 256 9.87 4.02 -10.96
N LEU A 257 9.89 2.81 -11.50
CA LEU A 257 8.80 2.27 -12.32
C LEU A 257 8.21 1.02 -11.69
N ILE A 258 6.86 0.96 -11.68
CA ILE A 258 6.11 -0.25 -11.34
C ILE A 258 4.92 -0.43 -12.27
N TRP A 259 4.43 -1.65 -12.38
CA TRP A 259 3.21 -2.03 -13.09
C TRP A 259 2.20 -2.61 -12.11
N HIS A 260 0.98 -2.09 -12.12
CA HIS A 260 -0.08 -2.48 -11.19
C HIS A 260 -1.22 -3.17 -11.92
N LYS A 261 -1.71 -4.29 -11.38
CA LYS A 261 -2.81 -5.09 -11.97
C LYS A 261 -4.19 -4.46 -11.75
N GLU A 262 -4.25 -3.12 -11.85
CA GLU A 262 -5.54 -2.42 -11.87
C GLU A 262 -6.20 -2.62 -13.24
N PRO A 263 -7.47 -3.09 -13.31
CA PRO A 263 -8.15 -3.30 -14.57
C PRO A 263 -8.33 -2.00 -15.36
N LEU A 264 -8.04 -2.02 -16.67
CA LEU A 264 -8.28 -0.90 -17.58
C LEU A 264 -9.75 -0.47 -17.60
N GLU A 265 -10.66 -1.43 -17.50
CA GLU A 265 -12.11 -1.26 -17.38
C GLU A 265 -12.64 -2.12 -16.23
N GLY A 266 -12.52 -1.60 -15.01
CA GLY A 266 -12.96 -2.33 -13.82
C GLY A 266 -14.45 -2.14 -13.51
N LYS A 267 -15.16 -3.24 -13.20
CA LYS A 267 -16.48 -3.14 -12.56
C LYS A 267 -16.27 -2.73 -11.11
N ILE A 268 -16.80 -1.58 -10.72
CA ILE A 268 -16.80 -1.11 -9.34
C ILE A 268 -17.51 -2.15 -8.46
N LYS A 269 -16.81 -2.65 -7.46
CA LYS A 269 -17.35 -3.68 -6.55
C LYS A 269 -18.17 -3.03 -5.41
N PRO A 270 -19.24 -3.66 -4.91
CA PRO A 270 -20.09 -3.10 -3.85
C PRO A 270 -19.31 -2.71 -2.60
N TYR A 271 -18.33 -3.51 -2.16
CA TYR A 271 -17.52 -3.20 -0.99
C TYR A 271 -16.64 -1.95 -1.18
N GLN A 272 -16.13 -1.68 -2.41
CA GLN A 272 -15.39 -0.45 -2.71
C GLN A 272 -16.28 0.76 -2.47
N VAL A 273 -17.49 0.74 -3.03
CA VAL A 273 -18.45 1.84 -2.86
C VAL A 273 -18.79 2.04 -1.38
N TYR A 274 -18.97 0.97 -0.61
CA TYR A 274 -19.22 1.05 0.83
C TYR A 274 -18.06 1.75 1.56
N TYR A 275 -16.84 1.24 1.42
CA TYR A 275 -15.69 1.80 2.15
C TYR A 275 -15.34 3.22 1.69
N GLU A 276 -15.36 3.52 0.40
CA GLU A 276 -15.12 4.88 -0.10
C GLU A 276 -16.10 5.90 0.52
N ASN A 277 -17.39 5.56 0.61
CA ASN A 277 -18.37 6.49 1.16
C ASN A 277 -18.26 6.60 2.68
N ARG A 278 -18.08 5.47 3.41
CA ARG A 278 -17.84 5.47 4.85
C ARG A 278 -16.59 6.28 5.20
N ASN A 279 -15.49 5.98 4.53
CA ASN A 279 -14.18 6.52 4.85
C ASN A 279 -14.02 7.98 4.43
N THR A 280 -14.73 8.43 3.40
CA THR A 280 -14.79 9.87 3.10
C THR A 280 -15.35 10.66 4.28
N ILE A 281 -16.37 10.14 4.98
CA ILE A 281 -16.93 10.80 6.17
C ILE A 281 -15.90 10.80 7.31
N LEU A 282 -15.23 9.66 7.54
CA LEU A 282 -14.16 9.55 8.55
C LEU A 282 -13.02 10.52 8.26
N LEU A 283 -12.59 10.61 7.00
CA LEU A 283 -11.51 11.49 6.55
C LEU A 283 -11.83 12.96 6.87
N TRP A 284 -13.05 13.41 6.55
CA TRP A 284 -13.49 14.75 6.86
C TRP A 284 -13.57 15.00 8.36
N TYR A 285 -14.15 14.05 9.12
CA TYR A 285 -14.27 14.15 10.57
C TYR A 285 -12.92 14.26 11.28
N LYS A 286 -11.94 13.44 10.87
CA LYS A 286 -10.61 13.38 11.49
C LYS A 286 -9.69 14.53 11.08
N ASN A 287 -9.79 15.01 9.85
CA ASN A 287 -8.80 15.87 9.25
C ASN A 287 -9.22 17.35 9.10
N TYR A 288 -10.50 17.68 9.22
CA TYR A 288 -10.99 19.04 9.06
C TYR A 288 -11.65 19.60 10.33
N PRO A 289 -11.67 20.95 10.52
CA PRO A 289 -12.41 21.58 11.61
C PRO A 289 -13.89 21.17 11.61
N ARG A 290 -14.48 21.00 12.80
CA ARG A 290 -15.87 20.52 12.97
C ARG A 290 -16.88 21.29 12.12
N ILE A 291 -16.73 22.60 11.99
CA ILE A 291 -17.63 23.43 11.17
C ILE A 291 -17.58 23.00 9.69
N LYS A 292 -16.39 22.77 9.14
CA LYS A 292 -16.24 22.29 7.76
C LYS A 292 -16.80 20.87 7.57
N PHE A 293 -16.64 20.01 8.56
CA PHE A 293 -17.23 18.67 8.55
C PHE A 293 -18.77 18.74 8.52
N TYR A 294 -19.40 19.57 9.36
CA TYR A 294 -20.86 19.73 9.35
C TYR A 294 -21.37 20.32 8.02
N ILE A 295 -20.69 21.31 7.47
CA ILE A 295 -21.00 21.83 6.13
C ILE A 295 -20.91 20.70 5.09
N TYR A 296 -19.85 19.89 5.14
CA TYR A 296 -19.69 18.76 4.23
C TYR A 296 -20.86 17.77 4.35
N ILE A 297 -21.26 17.39 5.58
CA ILE A 297 -22.38 16.47 5.80
C ILE A 297 -23.68 17.03 5.24
N ILE A 298 -23.99 18.31 5.48
CA ILE A 298 -25.25 18.93 5.04
C ILE A 298 -25.28 19.12 3.52
N VAL A 299 -24.20 19.63 2.93
CA VAL A 299 -24.19 20.04 1.52
C VAL A 299 -23.87 18.89 0.57
N PHE A 300 -22.92 18.04 0.95
CA PHE A 300 -22.35 17.04 0.03
C PHE A 300 -22.80 15.61 0.31
N ASN A 301 -23.29 15.30 1.51
CA ASN A 301 -23.66 13.93 1.86
C ASN A 301 -25.03 13.54 1.28
N ILE A 302 -25.90 14.50 1.00
CA ILE A 302 -27.07 14.29 0.16
C ILE A 302 -26.57 14.37 -1.29
N ARG A 303 -26.02 13.28 -1.82
CA ARG A 303 -25.52 13.19 -3.20
C ARG A 303 -26.64 12.73 -4.16
N PRO A 304 -27.74 13.51 -4.35
CA PRO A 304 -28.82 13.12 -5.24
C PRO A 304 -28.33 12.90 -6.68
N PHE A 305 -27.33 13.70 -7.10
CA PHE A 305 -26.70 13.54 -8.41
C PHE A 305 -25.95 12.23 -8.57
N ARG A 306 -25.26 11.73 -7.52
CA ARG A 306 -24.58 10.42 -7.57
C ARG A 306 -25.58 9.28 -7.60
N LEU A 307 -26.67 9.40 -6.83
CA LEU A 307 -27.77 8.43 -6.85
C LEU A 307 -28.44 8.36 -8.22
N LEU A 308 -28.82 9.53 -8.78
CA LEU A 308 -29.41 9.63 -10.12
C LEU A 308 -28.48 9.09 -11.20
N ARG A 309 -27.16 9.34 -11.08
CA ARG A 309 -26.17 8.79 -12.02
C ARG A 309 -26.10 7.27 -11.92
N LEU A 310 -26.09 6.69 -10.72
CA LEU A 310 -26.07 5.22 -10.56
C LEU A 310 -27.34 4.57 -11.14
N LEU A 311 -28.50 5.20 -10.97
CA LEU A 311 -29.76 4.74 -11.58
C LEU A 311 -29.71 4.82 -13.10
N ARG A 312 -29.29 5.98 -13.65
CA ARG A 312 -29.16 6.19 -15.10
C ARG A 312 -28.19 5.20 -15.75
N ASP A 313 -27.07 4.90 -15.09
CA ASP A 313 -26.01 4.04 -15.60
C ASP A 313 -26.33 2.54 -15.35
N GLY A 314 -27.55 2.20 -14.90
CA GLY A 314 -27.98 0.80 -14.63
C GLY A 314 -27.27 0.11 -13.46
N ARG A 315 -26.62 0.90 -12.57
CA ARG A 315 -25.82 0.41 -11.45
C ARG A 315 -26.56 0.49 -10.12
N SER A 316 -27.83 0.12 -10.10
CA SER A 316 -28.70 0.18 -8.89
C SER A 316 -28.20 -0.70 -7.74
N ASN A 317 -27.48 -1.79 -8.06
CA ASN A 317 -26.84 -2.67 -7.07
C ASN A 317 -25.78 -1.96 -6.18
N LEU A 318 -25.26 -0.79 -6.61
CA LEU A 318 -24.29 0.01 -5.85
C LEU A 318 -24.95 1.02 -4.90
N ILE A 319 -26.25 1.24 -4.99
CA ILE A 319 -26.97 2.21 -4.17
C ILE A 319 -27.00 1.79 -2.70
N SER A 320 -27.37 0.54 -2.43
CA SER A 320 -27.41 0.02 -1.05
C SER A 320 -26.06 0.07 -0.35
N PRO A 321 -24.94 -0.39 -0.96
CA PRO A 321 -23.59 -0.20 -0.40
C PRO A 321 -23.23 1.27 -0.13
N MET A 322 -23.57 2.18 -1.05
CA MET A 322 -23.32 3.60 -0.89
C MET A 322 -24.04 4.17 0.34
N LEU A 323 -25.35 3.92 0.45
CA LEU A 323 -26.17 4.44 1.57
C LEU A 323 -25.72 3.81 2.91
N LEU A 324 -25.38 2.53 2.91
CA LEU A 324 -24.88 1.85 4.09
C LEU A 324 -23.53 2.44 4.55
N GLY A 325 -22.62 2.70 3.61
CA GLY A 325 -21.34 3.34 3.91
C GLY A 325 -21.52 4.73 4.52
N LEU A 326 -22.38 5.56 3.93
CA LEU A 326 -22.71 6.88 4.45
C LEU A 326 -23.28 6.81 5.87
N LYS A 327 -24.27 5.93 6.08
CA LYS A 327 -24.88 5.71 7.42
C LYS A 327 -23.83 5.29 8.44
N ASP A 328 -23.02 4.30 8.11
CA ASP A 328 -22.03 3.74 9.04
C ASP A 328 -20.92 4.76 9.36
N GLY A 329 -20.50 5.57 8.39
CA GLY A 329 -19.56 6.65 8.62
C GLY A 329 -20.10 7.71 9.58
N VAL A 330 -21.37 8.11 9.42
CA VAL A 330 -22.02 9.06 10.34
C VAL A 330 -22.14 8.46 11.74
N LEU A 331 -22.64 7.23 11.86
CA LEU A 331 -22.80 6.54 13.18
C LEU A 331 -21.45 6.39 13.88
N TRP A 332 -20.37 6.14 13.14
CA TRP A 332 -19.02 6.10 13.70
C TRP A 332 -18.60 7.45 14.28
N CYS A 333 -18.85 8.56 13.57
CA CYS A 333 -18.49 9.90 14.03
C CYS A 333 -19.19 10.29 15.35
N PHE A 334 -20.35 9.71 15.63
CA PHE A 334 -21.09 9.90 16.88
C PHE A 334 -20.79 8.84 17.95
N GLY A 335 -19.82 7.93 17.72
CA GLY A 335 -19.47 6.88 18.70
C GLY A 335 -20.49 5.77 18.84
N ILE A 336 -21.53 5.73 17.98
CA ILE A 336 -22.62 4.73 18.05
C ILE A 336 -22.17 3.40 17.44
N LYS A 337 -21.25 3.44 16.47
CA LYS A 337 -20.71 2.26 15.79
C LYS A 337 -19.18 2.30 15.78
N LYS A 338 -18.53 1.19 16.15
CA LYS A 338 -17.08 1.06 15.99
C LYS A 338 -16.75 0.85 14.52
N ALA A 339 -15.68 1.48 14.05
CA ALA A 339 -15.10 1.17 12.75
C ALA A 339 -14.67 -0.31 12.80
N GLY A 340 -15.19 -1.14 11.98
CA GLY A 340 -14.81 -2.55 12.00
C GLY A 340 -15.66 -3.43 11.09
N ARG A 341 -15.03 -4.33 10.59
CA ARG A 341 -15.12 -5.70 10.07
C ARG A 341 -16.48 -6.29 9.67
N ASN A 342 -17.58 -5.97 10.35
CA ASN A 342 -18.80 -6.78 10.27
C ASN A 342 -19.61 -6.64 8.96
N ASN A 343 -19.33 -5.63 8.14
CA ASN A 343 -20.12 -5.41 6.91
C ASN A 343 -19.42 -5.88 5.63
N TYR A 344 -18.09 -6.16 5.68
CA TYR A 344 -17.35 -6.66 4.51
C TYR A 344 -17.89 -8.03 4.03
N ILE A 345 -18.21 -8.93 4.97
CA ILE A 345 -18.71 -10.29 4.68
C ILE A 345 -20.09 -10.26 4.00
N LYS A 346 -20.90 -9.23 4.26
CA LYS A 346 -22.24 -9.08 3.68
C LYS A 346 -22.28 -8.46 2.29
N LEU A 347 -21.12 -7.95 1.80
CA LEU A 347 -21.00 -7.23 0.53
C LEU A 347 -20.12 -7.96 -0.50
N LYS A 348 -19.76 -9.23 -0.20
CA LYS A 348 -19.07 -10.11 -1.16
C LYS A 348 -19.93 -10.46 -2.35
#